data_b3abb7f63f39e683b503cd9093a63256
#
_entry.id   b3abb7f63f39e683b503cd9093a63256
#
_cell.length_a   1.000
_cell.length_b   1.000
_cell.length_c   1.000
_cell.angle_alpha   90.00
_cell.angle_beta   90.00
_cell.angle_gamma   90.00
#
_symmetry.space_group_name_H-M   'P 1'
#
loop_
_entity.id
_entity.type
_entity.pdbx_description
1 polymer ?
#
loop_
_entity_poly.entity_id
_entity_poly.type
_entity_poly.pdbx_seq_one_letter_code
_entity_poly.pdbx_strand_id
1 'polypeptide(L)'
;MYYLVGYGFMYNDVTGYIGTPALWNPEATVDAGDGYSKMSDWFFQMVFCATAMSIVSGTVAERIKLVPFLLFAVFLTGIIYPIQGSWTWGGGWLSEMGFSDFAGSTIVHSVGGWAALTGAIILGPRLGKYGPNGEVNAIPGANLPLATIGTFILWFGWFGFNGGSQLALGSAADAAAMANVYVNTNMAACAGLVAALILSMILYSKTDLTFVLNGALAGLVSITAGPDVATPLQAIIIGAIGGVICTFAIPLLDKLKIDDVVGAISVHLIAGIWGTLAVAIPGLNGSGDMATQIIGIVSIGVFTVVLSAIGWIVLKVVFGLRPTEEEETSGLDVSELGMDAYPEFKN
;
A
#
# COMPACT_ATOMS: atom_id res chain seq x y z
N MET A 1 -12.12 -3.47 -13.22
CA MET A 1 -13.30 -3.02 -12.40
C MET A 1 -13.33 -1.50 -12.22
N TYR A 2 -12.19 -0.88 -11.98
CA TYR A 2 -12.14 0.59 -11.82
C TYR A 2 -12.70 1.34 -13.05
N TYR A 3 -12.40 0.85 -14.27
CA TYR A 3 -13.01 1.35 -15.53
C TYR A 3 -14.53 1.18 -15.58
N LEU A 4 -15.05 0.03 -15.12
CA LEU A 4 -16.46 -0.31 -15.28
C LEU A 4 -17.38 0.43 -14.30
N VAL A 5 -16.93 0.58 -13.05
CA VAL A 5 -17.75 1.14 -11.97
C VAL A 5 -16.94 1.98 -10.98
N GLY A 6 -15.66 1.66 -10.76
CA GLY A 6 -14.87 2.21 -9.65
C GLY A 6 -14.65 3.71 -9.78
N TYR A 7 -14.28 4.20 -10.94
CA TYR A 7 -14.10 5.64 -11.13
C TYR A 7 -15.41 6.42 -10.86
N GLY A 8 -16.54 5.87 -11.31
CA GLY A 8 -17.85 6.45 -11.03
C GLY A 8 -18.16 6.50 -9.51
N PHE A 9 -17.95 5.39 -8.80
CA PHE A 9 -18.11 5.38 -7.34
C PHE A 9 -17.23 6.39 -6.61
N MET A 10 -16.05 6.69 -7.16
CA MET A 10 -15.09 7.57 -6.51
C MET A 10 -15.33 9.05 -6.81
N TYR A 11 -15.78 9.40 -8.02
CA TYR A 11 -15.76 10.78 -8.49
C TYR A 11 -17.08 11.31 -9.08
N ASN A 12 -18.03 10.44 -9.48
CA ASN A 12 -19.26 10.93 -10.10
C ASN A 12 -20.33 11.25 -9.06
N ASP A 13 -20.74 12.51 -8.97
CA ASP A 13 -21.86 12.97 -8.13
C ASP A 13 -21.79 12.42 -6.70
N VAL A 14 -20.62 12.56 -6.06
CA VAL A 14 -20.38 12.03 -4.72
C VAL A 14 -21.30 12.74 -3.72
N THR A 15 -22.17 11.97 -3.05
CA THR A 15 -23.12 12.44 -2.06
C THR A 15 -22.64 12.24 -0.62
N GLY A 16 -21.37 12.57 -0.36
CA GLY A 16 -20.71 12.43 0.93
C GLY A 16 -20.06 11.06 1.15
N TYR A 17 -20.71 9.95 0.80
CA TYR A 17 -20.22 8.59 1.11
C TYR A 17 -19.92 7.73 -0.11
N ILE A 18 -20.52 8.01 -1.24
CA ILE A 18 -20.39 7.22 -2.46
C ILE A 18 -20.84 8.03 -3.68
N GLY A 19 -20.16 7.85 -4.80
CA GLY A 19 -20.55 8.40 -6.08
C GLY A 19 -21.48 7.48 -6.87
N THR A 20 -21.96 7.95 -8.00
CA THR A 20 -22.83 7.20 -8.91
C THR A 20 -22.01 6.26 -9.79
N PRO A 21 -22.23 4.93 -9.74
CA PRO A 21 -21.51 4.00 -10.59
C PRO A 21 -21.85 4.23 -12.05
N ALA A 22 -20.82 4.31 -12.87
CA ALA A 22 -20.98 4.47 -14.31
C ALA A 22 -19.75 3.87 -15.03
N LEU A 23 -19.97 3.38 -16.23
CA LEU A 23 -18.88 3.08 -17.13
C LEU A 23 -18.13 4.38 -17.42
N TRP A 24 -16.84 4.38 -17.16
CA TRP A 24 -16.04 5.56 -17.43
C TRP A 24 -16.02 5.86 -18.94
N ASN A 25 -16.47 7.01 -19.32
CA ASN A 25 -16.49 7.49 -20.69
C ASN A 25 -15.86 8.88 -20.74
N PRO A 26 -14.60 9.01 -21.19
CA PRO A 26 -13.96 10.29 -21.24
C PRO A 26 -14.54 11.11 -22.40
N GLU A 27 -14.93 12.32 -22.15
CA GLU A 27 -14.91 13.33 -23.20
C GLU A 27 -13.46 13.62 -23.55
N ALA A 28 -13.11 13.51 -24.82
CA ALA A 28 -11.73 13.59 -25.31
C ALA A 28 -11.10 15.00 -25.21
N THR A 29 -11.65 15.88 -24.39
CA THR A 29 -11.19 17.27 -24.26
C THR A 29 -10.31 17.45 -23.03
N VAL A 30 -9.19 18.15 -23.22
CA VAL A 30 -8.45 18.78 -22.14
C VAL A 30 -9.44 19.72 -21.46
N ASP A 31 -9.75 19.49 -20.19
CA ASP A 31 -10.48 20.46 -19.40
C ASP A 31 -9.53 21.61 -19.10
N ALA A 32 -9.73 22.71 -19.81
CA ALA A 32 -8.82 23.87 -19.73
C ALA A 32 -8.82 24.55 -18.34
N GLY A 33 -9.76 24.16 -17.45
CA GLY A 33 -9.84 24.64 -16.07
C GLY A 33 -8.92 23.90 -15.11
N ASP A 34 -8.72 22.59 -15.33
CA ASP A 34 -8.02 21.71 -14.37
C ASP A 34 -6.53 21.52 -14.70
N GLY A 35 -6.06 21.95 -15.85
CA GLY A 35 -4.66 21.86 -16.27
C GLY A 35 -4.17 20.47 -16.67
N TYR A 36 -5.05 19.44 -16.68
CA TYR A 36 -4.77 18.09 -17.14
C TYR A 36 -5.98 17.46 -17.84
N SER A 37 -5.75 16.36 -18.58
CA SER A 37 -6.83 15.69 -19.30
C SER A 37 -7.53 14.64 -18.42
N LYS A 38 -8.82 14.42 -18.64
CA LYS A 38 -9.57 13.33 -17.99
C LYS A 38 -8.94 11.95 -18.23
N MET A 39 -8.26 11.77 -19.37
CA MET A 39 -7.51 10.53 -19.66
C MET A 39 -6.33 10.35 -18.71
N SER A 40 -5.54 11.40 -18.47
CA SER A 40 -4.40 11.35 -17.55
C SER A 40 -4.86 11.19 -16.11
N ASP A 41 -5.94 11.85 -15.70
CA ASP A 41 -6.52 11.68 -14.38
C ASP A 41 -7.00 10.24 -14.16
N TRP A 42 -7.81 9.71 -15.08
CA TRP A 42 -8.28 8.33 -14.96
C TRP A 42 -7.12 7.32 -14.86
N PHE A 43 -6.10 7.45 -15.74
CA PHE A 43 -4.94 6.57 -15.70
C PHE A 43 -4.20 6.66 -14.37
N PHE A 44 -3.99 7.89 -13.89
CA PHE A 44 -3.34 8.17 -12.61
C PHE A 44 -4.11 7.55 -11.45
N GLN A 45 -5.41 7.78 -11.36
CA GLN A 45 -6.26 7.23 -10.28
C GLN A 45 -6.38 5.71 -10.37
N MET A 46 -6.40 5.14 -11.58
CA MET A 46 -6.44 3.69 -11.79
C MET A 46 -5.20 3.00 -11.23
N VAL A 47 -3.99 3.56 -11.40
CA VAL A 47 -2.78 2.94 -10.87
C VAL A 47 -2.70 3.00 -9.34
N PHE A 48 -3.33 3.96 -8.68
CA PHE A 48 -3.50 3.99 -7.22
C PHE A 48 -4.40 2.85 -6.75
N CYS A 49 -5.53 2.65 -7.41
CA CYS A 49 -6.42 1.52 -7.15
C CYS A 49 -5.70 0.18 -7.34
N ALA A 50 -4.91 0.05 -8.42
CA ALA A 50 -4.09 -1.13 -8.68
C ALA A 50 -3.02 -1.33 -7.60
N THR A 51 -2.42 -0.24 -7.10
CA THR A 51 -1.43 -0.29 -6.02
C THR A 51 -2.02 -0.88 -4.74
N ALA A 52 -3.21 -0.44 -4.31
CA ALA A 52 -3.87 -0.98 -3.13
C ALA A 52 -4.08 -2.50 -3.24
N MET A 53 -4.44 -3.01 -4.42
CA MET A 53 -4.58 -4.45 -4.64
C MET A 53 -3.23 -5.17 -4.73
N SER A 54 -2.21 -4.54 -5.32
CA SER A 54 -0.86 -5.10 -5.39
C SER A 54 -0.26 -5.35 -4.01
N ILE A 55 -0.53 -4.48 -3.03
CA ILE A 55 -0.11 -4.66 -1.63
C ILE A 55 -0.64 -5.99 -1.06
N VAL A 56 -1.89 -6.32 -1.33
CA VAL A 56 -2.52 -7.57 -0.87
C VAL A 56 -1.79 -8.79 -1.42
N SER A 57 -1.35 -8.74 -2.68
CA SER A 57 -0.69 -9.87 -3.34
C SER A 57 0.56 -10.33 -2.60
N GLY A 58 1.37 -9.39 -2.10
CA GLY A 58 2.60 -9.71 -1.39
C GLY A 58 2.37 -10.48 -0.09
N THR A 59 1.36 -10.10 0.67
CA THR A 59 1.06 -10.74 1.96
C THR A 59 0.48 -12.15 1.82
N VAL A 60 -0.39 -12.40 0.82
CA VAL A 60 -1.07 -13.70 0.64
C VAL A 60 -0.30 -14.65 -0.29
N ALA A 61 0.83 -14.23 -0.84
CA ALA A 61 1.66 -15.00 -1.74
C ALA A 61 2.00 -16.39 -1.20
N GLU A 62 2.36 -17.30 -2.09
CA GLU A 62 2.80 -18.68 -1.87
C GLU A 62 1.74 -19.65 -1.30
N ARG A 63 0.57 -19.15 -0.86
CA ARG A 63 -0.47 -20.00 -0.25
C ARG A 63 -1.91 -19.62 -0.59
N ILE A 64 -2.11 -18.75 -1.56
CA ILE A 64 -3.45 -18.41 -2.07
C ILE A 64 -3.63 -18.94 -3.48
N LYS A 65 -4.79 -19.53 -3.77
CA LYS A 65 -5.17 -19.91 -5.14
C LYS A 65 -5.37 -18.68 -6.01
N LEU A 66 -4.98 -18.77 -7.28
CA LEU A 66 -5.03 -17.67 -8.24
C LEU A 66 -6.45 -17.14 -8.47
N VAL A 67 -7.43 -18.02 -8.68
CA VAL A 67 -8.81 -17.60 -8.99
C VAL A 67 -9.46 -16.83 -7.85
N PRO A 68 -9.47 -17.29 -6.59
CA PRO A 68 -9.97 -16.51 -5.46
C PRO A 68 -9.25 -15.17 -5.29
N PHE A 69 -7.93 -15.12 -5.52
CA PHE A 69 -7.16 -13.89 -5.48
C PHE A 69 -7.65 -12.88 -6.54
N LEU A 70 -7.83 -13.32 -7.79
CA LEU A 70 -8.34 -12.46 -8.87
C LEU A 70 -9.76 -11.97 -8.61
N LEU A 71 -10.63 -12.81 -8.03
CA LEU A 71 -11.99 -12.41 -7.63
C LEU A 71 -11.97 -11.38 -6.49
N PHE A 72 -11.04 -11.52 -5.53
CA PHE A 72 -10.86 -10.50 -4.51
C PHE A 72 -10.33 -9.20 -5.12
N ALA A 73 -9.44 -9.28 -6.12
CA ALA A 73 -8.97 -8.09 -6.84
C ALA A 73 -10.12 -7.36 -7.54
N VAL A 74 -11.06 -8.08 -8.14
CA VAL A 74 -12.29 -7.51 -8.71
C VAL A 74 -13.10 -6.77 -7.64
N PHE A 75 -13.27 -7.37 -6.47
CA PHE A 75 -14.04 -6.79 -5.37
C PHE A 75 -13.35 -5.55 -4.76
N LEU A 76 -12.04 -5.63 -4.48
CA LEU A 76 -11.31 -4.51 -3.92
C LEU A 76 -11.28 -3.32 -4.89
N THR A 77 -10.95 -3.55 -6.15
CA THR A 77 -10.79 -2.47 -7.15
C THR A 77 -12.11 -1.91 -7.68
N GLY A 78 -13.20 -2.66 -7.55
CA GLY A 78 -14.53 -2.22 -7.96
C GLY A 78 -15.37 -1.60 -6.86
N ILE A 79 -15.14 -1.97 -5.61
CA ILE A 79 -16.01 -1.64 -4.48
C ILE A 79 -15.22 -1.00 -3.33
N ILE A 80 -14.30 -1.74 -2.70
CA ILE A 80 -13.66 -1.28 -1.45
C ILE A 80 -12.89 0.02 -1.67
N TYR A 81 -11.95 -0.02 -2.59
CA TYR A 81 -11.06 1.11 -2.85
C TYR A 81 -11.82 2.36 -3.32
N PRO A 82 -12.69 2.29 -4.34
CA PRO A 82 -13.37 3.48 -4.84
C PRO A 82 -14.31 4.14 -3.82
N ILE A 83 -15.04 3.34 -3.04
CA ILE A 83 -16.00 3.89 -2.08
C ILE A 83 -15.27 4.67 -0.98
N GLN A 84 -14.23 4.11 -0.37
CA GLN A 84 -13.50 4.86 0.65
C GLN A 84 -12.71 6.03 0.06
N GLY A 85 -12.22 5.90 -1.19
CA GLY A 85 -11.53 6.98 -1.89
C GLY A 85 -12.43 8.18 -2.16
N SER A 86 -13.73 7.95 -2.38
CA SER A 86 -14.71 9.02 -2.57
C SER A 86 -14.86 9.91 -1.32
N TRP A 87 -14.59 9.38 -0.12
CA TRP A 87 -14.74 10.12 1.14
C TRP A 87 -13.77 11.30 1.24
N THR A 88 -12.61 11.21 0.61
CA THR A 88 -11.61 12.28 0.61
C THR A 88 -11.41 12.86 -0.78
N TRP A 89 -10.81 12.10 -1.69
CA TRP A 89 -10.44 12.60 -3.03
C TRP A 89 -11.64 12.86 -3.94
N GLY A 90 -12.77 12.17 -3.71
CA GLY A 90 -14.04 12.46 -4.37
C GLY A 90 -14.83 13.63 -3.78
N GLY A 91 -14.28 14.35 -2.79
CA GLY A 91 -14.96 15.47 -2.14
C GLY A 91 -16.03 15.06 -1.12
N GLY A 92 -15.99 13.82 -0.62
CA GLY A 92 -16.95 13.31 0.37
C GLY A 92 -16.70 13.82 1.80
N TRP A 93 -17.36 13.18 2.76
CA TRP A 93 -17.45 13.63 4.15
C TRP A 93 -16.13 13.82 4.89
N LEU A 94 -15.10 13.01 4.59
CA LEU A 94 -13.77 13.21 5.18
C LEU A 94 -13.07 14.44 4.61
N SER A 95 -13.28 14.74 3.32
CA SER A 95 -12.81 15.99 2.71
C SER A 95 -13.45 17.21 3.38
N GLU A 96 -14.76 17.15 3.61
CA GLU A 96 -15.50 18.22 4.31
C GLU A 96 -15.01 18.42 5.76
N MET A 97 -14.54 17.35 6.41
CA MET A 97 -13.92 17.42 7.74
C MET A 97 -12.48 17.96 7.72
N GLY A 98 -11.85 18.10 6.56
CA GLY A 98 -10.46 18.50 6.42
C GLY A 98 -9.44 17.38 6.63
N PHE A 99 -9.82 16.11 6.40
CA PHE A 99 -8.86 14.99 6.38
C PHE A 99 -7.85 15.19 5.24
N SER A 100 -6.57 15.14 5.58
CA SER A 100 -5.48 15.39 4.65
C SER A 100 -4.62 14.14 4.43
N ASP A 101 -4.55 13.71 3.18
CA ASP A 101 -3.70 12.61 2.73
C ASP A 101 -3.34 12.86 1.26
N PHE A 102 -2.24 13.56 1.03
CA PHE A 102 -1.87 14.12 -0.27
C PHE A 102 -1.81 13.06 -1.38
N ALA A 103 -1.07 11.97 -1.13
CA ALA A 103 -0.89 10.93 -2.14
C ALA A 103 -1.31 9.53 -1.67
N GLY A 104 -1.87 9.36 -0.44
CA GLY A 104 -2.52 8.12 -0.06
C GLY A 104 -1.77 7.22 0.92
N SER A 105 -1.10 7.75 1.95
CA SER A 105 -0.57 6.92 3.05
C SER A 105 -1.68 6.06 3.68
N THR A 106 -2.88 6.62 3.88
CA THR A 106 -4.06 5.88 4.33
C THR A 106 -4.91 5.42 3.16
N ILE A 107 -5.31 6.33 2.26
CA ILE A 107 -6.30 6.08 1.19
C ILE A 107 -5.86 4.96 0.23
N VAL A 108 -4.54 4.76 0.05
CA VAL A 108 -3.98 3.72 -0.82
C VAL A 108 -3.26 2.65 0.00
N HIS A 109 -2.20 3.06 0.71
CA HIS A 109 -1.30 2.12 1.37
C HIS A 109 -1.95 1.42 2.55
N SER A 110 -2.60 2.15 3.47
CA SER A 110 -3.27 1.50 4.59
C SER A 110 -4.49 0.68 4.14
N VAL A 111 -5.21 1.09 3.10
CA VAL A 111 -6.31 0.28 2.51
C VAL A 111 -5.79 -1.06 2.01
N GLY A 112 -4.73 -1.06 1.20
CA GLY A 112 -4.08 -2.30 0.78
C GLY A 112 -3.59 -3.12 1.97
N GLY A 113 -2.98 -2.47 2.96
CA GLY A 113 -2.47 -3.11 4.16
C GLY A 113 -3.55 -3.70 5.08
N TRP A 114 -4.71 -3.04 5.27
CA TRP A 114 -5.86 -3.57 6.00
C TRP A 114 -6.48 -4.78 5.29
N ALA A 115 -6.64 -4.71 3.97
CA ALA A 115 -7.14 -5.82 3.17
C ALA A 115 -6.17 -7.01 3.20
N ALA A 116 -4.87 -6.76 3.17
CA ALA A 116 -3.80 -7.75 3.31
C ALA A 116 -3.81 -8.42 4.68
N LEU A 117 -3.88 -7.64 5.77
CA LEU A 117 -3.97 -8.15 7.14
C LEU A 117 -5.18 -9.06 7.33
N THR A 118 -6.34 -8.62 6.84
CA THR A 118 -7.58 -9.41 6.90
C THR A 118 -7.45 -10.71 6.13
N GLY A 119 -6.86 -10.65 4.93
CA GLY A 119 -6.55 -11.83 4.11
C GLY A 119 -5.58 -12.78 4.78
N ALA A 120 -4.49 -12.29 5.37
CA ALA A 120 -3.50 -13.10 6.08
C ALA A 120 -4.11 -13.87 7.27
N ILE A 121 -4.98 -13.21 8.05
CA ILE A 121 -5.66 -13.83 9.20
C ILE A 121 -6.62 -14.95 8.75
N ILE A 122 -7.42 -14.72 7.70
CA ILE A 122 -8.42 -15.68 7.20
C ILE A 122 -7.77 -16.85 6.47
N LEU A 123 -6.68 -16.61 5.74
CA LEU A 123 -5.93 -17.61 4.98
C LEU A 123 -5.04 -18.48 5.87
N GLY A 124 -4.49 -17.91 6.93
CA GLY A 124 -3.49 -18.54 7.80
C GLY A 124 -2.06 -18.45 7.28
N PRO A 125 -1.08 -18.90 8.08
CA PRO A 125 0.34 -18.83 7.72
C PRO A 125 0.72 -19.91 6.69
N ARG A 126 1.86 -19.72 6.01
CA ARG A 126 2.48 -20.74 5.14
C ARG A 126 2.85 -21.98 5.93
N LEU A 127 2.89 -23.12 5.24
CA LEU A 127 3.35 -24.37 5.84
C LEU A 127 4.74 -24.22 6.42
N GLY A 128 4.92 -24.70 7.65
CA GLY A 128 6.21 -24.63 8.35
C GLY A 128 6.65 -23.26 8.85
N LYS A 129 5.89 -22.18 8.59
CA LYS A 129 6.25 -20.83 9.08
C LYS A 129 6.34 -20.76 10.60
N TYR A 130 5.43 -21.44 11.29
CA TYR A 130 5.43 -21.50 12.76
C TYR A 130 5.52 -22.95 13.23
N GLY A 131 6.46 -23.22 14.12
CA GLY A 131 6.66 -24.53 14.72
C GLY A 131 5.63 -24.85 15.83
N PRO A 132 5.56 -26.13 16.25
CA PRO A 132 4.57 -26.61 17.24
C PRO A 132 4.73 -25.99 18.62
N ASN A 133 5.94 -25.55 19.01
CA ASN A 133 6.18 -24.89 20.29
C ASN A 133 6.18 -23.35 20.15
N GLY A 134 5.76 -22.84 19.00
CA GLY A 134 5.65 -21.41 18.74
C GLY A 134 6.87 -20.78 18.09
N GLU A 135 7.83 -21.58 17.64
CA GLU A 135 9.01 -21.11 16.91
C GLU A 135 8.58 -20.36 15.63
N VAL A 136 9.37 -19.35 15.29
CA VAL A 136 9.23 -18.64 14.01
C VAL A 136 10.34 -19.10 13.08
N ASN A 137 9.97 -19.82 12.03
CA ASN A 137 10.92 -20.30 11.04
C ASN A 137 11.13 -19.25 9.94
N ALA A 138 12.38 -18.94 9.64
CA ALA A 138 12.72 -18.09 8.52
C ALA A 138 12.40 -18.78 7.19
N ILE A 139 11.66 -18.11 6.32
CA ILE A 139 11.45 -18.52 4.93
C ILE A 139 12.05 -17.41 4.07
N PRO A 140 13.32 -17.54 3.65
CA PRO A 140 14.00 -16.49 2.88
C PRO A 140 13.40 -16.33 1.49
N GLY A 141 13.47 -15.12 0.95
CA GLY A 141 13.07 -14.85 -0.44
C GLY A 141 13.94 -15.61 -1.44
N ALA A 142 13.34 -16.12 -2.49
CA ALA A 142 14.02 -16.93 -3.51
C ALA A 142 15.10 -16.16 -4.29
N ASN A 143 14.93 -14.85 -4.49
CA ASN A 143 15.85 -14.03 -5.29
C ASN A 143 15.96 -12.61 -4.72
N LEU A 144 16.91 -12.39 -3.81
CA LEU A 144 17.12 -11.07 -3.19
C LEU A 144 17.64 -10.00 -4.17
N PRO A 145 18.51 -10.29 -5.16
CA PRO A 145 18.84 -9.32 -6.20
C PRO A 145 17.62 -8.84 -6.98
N LEU A 146 16.71 -9.73 -7.36
CA LEU A 146 15.45 -9.36 -8.03
C LEU A 146 14.55 -8.53 -7.11
N ALA A 147 14.43 -8.87 -5.83
CA ALA A 147 13.72 -8.07 -4.85
C ALA A 147 14.29 -6.65 -4.70
N THR A 148 15.63 -6.53 -4.76
CA THR A 148 16.32 -5.23 -4.75
C THR A 148 15.98 -4.40 -5.99
N ILE A 149 16.01 -5.00 -7.18
CA ILE A 149 15.59 -4.33 -8.42
C ILE A 149 14.12 -3.91 -8.32
N GLY A 150 13.25 -4.78 -7.80
CA GLY A 150 11.84 -4.47 -7.56
C GLY A 150 11.66 -3.26 -6.65
N THR A 151 12.45 -3.15 -5.59
CA THR A 151 12.44 -1.99 -4.69
C THR A 151 12.89 -0.71 -5.41
N PHE A 152 13.91 -0.76 -6.26
CA PHE A 152 14.32 0.40 -7.05
C PHE A 152 13.24 0.82 -8.07
N ILE A 153 12.55 -0.13 -8.69
CA ILE A 153 11.43 0.16 -9.60
C ILE A 153 10.28 0.84 -8.83
N LEU A 154 9.95 0.35 -7.63
CA LEU A 154 8.94 0.97 -6.75
C LEU A 154 9.37 2.38 -6.33
N TRP A 155 10.62 2.59 -5.93
CA TRP A 155 11.15 3.89 -5.56
C TRP A 155 11.10 4.87 -6.74
N PHE A 156 11.52 4.42 -7.92
CA PHE A 156 11.42 5.23 -9.14
C PHE A 156 9.95 5.58 -9.46
N GLY A 157 9.05 4.60 -9.37
CA GLY A 157 7.61 4.82 -9.55
C GLY A 157 7.02 5.80 -8.54
N TRP A 158 7.62 5.91 -7.34
CA TRP A 158 7.15 6.81 -6.30
C TRP A 158 7.33 8.29 -6.62
N PHE A 159 8.28 8.64 -7.45
CA PHE A 159 8.36 10.00 -8.00
C PHE A 159 7.12 10.33 -8.84
N GLY A 160 6.63 9.38 -9.65
CA GLY A 160 5.35 9.51 -10.32
C GLY A 160 4.17 9.49 -9.35
N PHE A 161 4.21 8.62 -8.35
CA PHE A 161 3.16 8.46 -7.34
C PHE A 161 2.93 9.77 -6.57
N ASN A 162 3.96 10.28 -5.90
CA ASN A 162 3.87 11.50 -5.10
C ASN A 162 3.89 12.76 -5.97
N GLY A 163 4.78 12.85 -6.95
CA GLY A 163 4.88 14.03 -7.81
C GLY A 163 3.66 14.22 -8.70
N GLY A 164 3.11 13.13 -9.24
CA GLY A 164 1.86 13.18 -10.00
C GLY A 164 0.68 13.66 -9.17
N SER A 165 0.67 13.42 -7.85
CA SER A 165 -0.37 13.89 -6.92
C SER A 165 -0.42 15.41 -6.76
N GLN A 166 0.56 16.16 -7.29
CA GLN A 166 0.45 17.60 -7.45
C GLN A 166 -0.68 17.99 -8.41
N LEU A 167 -1.07 17.10 -9.32
CA LEU A 167 -2.13 17.27 -10.31
C LEU A 167 -1.99 18.50 -11.22
N ALA A 168 -0.80 19.10 -11.28
CA ALA A 168 -0.52 20.27 -12.09
C ALA A 168 0.97 20.37 -12.44
N LEU A 169 1.29 20.79 -13.66
CA LEU A 169 2.66 21.07 -14.12
C LEU A 169 2.68 22.27 -15.10
N GLY A 170 1.58 23.02 -15.20
CA GLY A 170 1.40 24.06 -16.21
C GLY A 170 2.06 25.41 -15.87
N SER A 171 2.62 25.55 -14.66
CA SER A 171 3.24 26.80 -14.20
C SER A 171 4.61 26.56 -13.55
N ALA A 172 5.39 27.62 -13.40
CA ALA A 172 6.65 27.59 -12.65
C ALA A 172 6.42 27.24 -11.17
N ALA A 173 5.28 27.64 -10.60
CA ALA A 173 4.90 27.29 -9.23
C ALA A 173 4.63 25.79 -9.10
N ASP A 174 3.89 25.18 -10.03
CA ASP A 174 3.63 23.73 -10.04
C ASP A 174 4.92 22.93 -10.20
N ALA A 175 5.81 23.37 -11.09
CA ALA A 175 7.12 22.73 -11.27
C ALA A 175 7.97 22.79 -10.00
N ALA A 176 7.94 23.91 -9.27
CA ALA A 176 8.63 24.06 -7.99
C ALA A 176 8.00 23.18 -6.90
N ALA A 177 6.67 23.07 -6.84
CA ALA A 177 5.95 22.18 -5.91
C ALA A 177 6.30 20.72 -6.18
N MET A 178 6.26 20.26 -7.44
CA MET A 178 6.71 18.90 -7.80
C MET A 178 8.16 18.64 -7.41
N ALA A 179 9.08 19.60 -7.63
CA ALA A 179 10.48 19.45 -7.25
C ALA A 179 10.63 19.27 -5.72
N ASN A 180 9.87 20.03 -4.91
CA ASN A 180 9.82 19.86 -3.46
C ASN A 180 9.33 18.45 -3.08
N VAL A 181 8.23 17.99 -3.68
CA VAL A 181 7.69 16.64 -3.48
C VAL A 181 8.74 15.57 -3.81
N TYR A 182 9.49 15.71 -4.89
CA TYR A 182 10.55 14.76 -5.27
C TYR A 182 11.68 14.71 -4.26
N VAL A 183 12.15 15.88 -3.80
CA VAL A 183 13.21 15.94 -2.79
C VAL A 183 12.75 15.28 -1.51
N ASN A 184 11.57 15.61 -1.00
CA ASN A 184 11.04 15.08 0.25
C ASN A 184 10.77 13.57 0.16
N THR A 185 10.23 13.10 -0.95
CA THR A 185 10.04 11.66 -1.23
C THR A 185 11.37 10.91 -1.17
N ASN A 186 12.39 11.41 -1.84
CA ASN A 186 13.72 10.77 -1.86
C ASN A 186 14.39 10.81 -0.48
N MET A 187 14.33 11.93 0.23
CA MET A 187 14.93 12.07 1.57
C MET A 187 14.28 11.12 2.58
N ALA A 188 12.97 10.96 2.55
CA ALA A 188 12.26 10.04 3.42
C ALA A 188 12.62 8.57 3.12
N ALA A 189 12.73 8.20 1.85
CA ALA A 189 13.17 6.86 1.45
C ALA A 189 14.58 6.53 1.94
N CYS A 190 15.54 7.42 1.69
CA CYS A 190 16.92 7.28 2.16
C CYS A 190 16.98 7.16 3.70
N ALA A 191 16.24 8.00 4.39
CA ALA A 191 16.23 8.01 5.85
C ALA A 191 15.62 6.73 6.45
N GLY A 192 14.52 6.24 5.88
CA GLY A 192 13.89 4.98 6.27
C GLY A 192 14.80 3.79 6.05
N LEU A 193 15.47 3.74 4.89
CA LEU A 193 16.49 2.73 4.56
C LEU A 193 17.63 2.72 5.58
N VAL A 194 18.23 3.89 5.85
CA VAL A 194 19.38 4.02 6.77
C VAL A 194 18.96 3.68 8.20
N ALA A 195 17.78 4.12 8.65
CA ALA A 195 17.25 3.80 9.97
C ALA A 195 17.05 2.28 10.14
N ALA A 196 16.45 1.61 9.17
CA ALA A 196 16.27 0.15 9.19
C ALA A 196 17.60 -0.60 9.13
N LEU A 197 18.57 -0.12 8.34
CA LEU A 197 19.92 -0.67 8.27
C LEU A 197 20.61 -0.63 9.65
N ILE A 198 20.67 0.54 10.26
CA ILE A 198 21.31 0.73 11.57
C ILE A 198 20.61 -0.13 12.63
N LEU A 199 19.27 -0.11 12.63
CA LEU A 199 18.49 -0.82 13.64
C LEU A 199 18.61 -2.35 13.48
N SER A 200 18.63 -2.88 12.25
CA SER A 200 18.86 -4.31 12.02
C SER A 200 20.25 -4.76 12.50
N MET A 201 21.28 -3.94 12.30
CA MET A 201 22.62 -4.21 12.84
C MET A 201 22.65 -4.25 14.38
N ILE A 202 21.93 -3.31 15.03
CA ILE A 202 21.86 -3.25 16.49
C ILE A 202 21.09 -4.46 17.05
N LEU A 203 19.97 -4.81 16.47
CA LEU A 203 19.09 -5.87 16.98
C LEU A 203 19.60 -7.28 16.68
N TYR A 204 20.20 -7.50 15.51
CA TYR A 204 20.53 -8.83 15.00
C TYR A 204 22.03 -9.04 14.79
N SER A 205 22.86 -8.04 15.07
CA SER A 205 24.32 -8.06 14.87
C SER A 205 24.73 -8.34 13.41
N LYS A 206 23.80 -8.20 12.48
CA LYS A 206 24.00 -8.39 11.02
C LYS A 206 23.04 -7.48 10.27
N THR A 207 23.49 -7.02 9.11
CA THR A 207 22.60 -6.35 8.16
C THR A 207 21.70 -7.38 7.49
N ASP A 208 20.41 -7.17 7.58
CA ASP A 208 19.43 -7.94 6.80
C ASP A 208 18.89 -7.06 5.67
N LEU A 209 19.13 -7.50 4.43
CA LEU A 209 18.72 -6.76 3.23
C LEU A 209 17.21 -6.55 3.16
N THR A 210 16.42 -7.51 3.66
CA THR A 210 14.95 -7.40 3.59
C THR A 210 14.43 -6.29 4.50
N PHE A 211 15.01 -6.09 5.68
CA PHE A 211 14.71 -4.93 6.53
C PHE A 211 15.11 -3.61 5.87
N VAL A 212 16.25 -3.59 5.18
CA VAL A 212 16.74 -2.38 4.49
C VAL A 212 15.82 -1.98 3.34
N LEU A 213 15.40 -2.94 2.51
CA LEU A 213 14.47 -2.70 1.41
C LEU A 213 13.09 -2.25 1.92
N ASN A 214 12.55 -2.94 2.93
CA ASN A 214 11.29 -2.55 3.57
C ASN A 214 11.39 -1.20 4.28
N GLY A 215 12.55 -0.86 4.86
CA GLY A 215 12.81 0.45 5.44
C GLY A 215 12.73 1.59 4.43
N ALA A 216 13.27 1.40 3.23
CA ALA A 216 13.13 2.37 2.14
C ALA A 216 11.66 2.60 1.77
N LEU A 217 10.92 1.50 1.57
CA LEU A 217 9.49 1.57 1.24
C LEU A 217 8.66 2.16 2.38
N ALA A 218 8.96 1.84 3.63
CA ALA A 218 8.29 2.43 4.79
C ALA A 218 8.54 3.94 4.90
N GLY A 219 9.75 4.39 4.55
CA GLY A 219 10.05 5.82 4.43
C GLY A 219 9.22 6.51 3.35
N LEU A 220 9.11 5.89 2.18
CA LEU A 220 8.27 6.35 1.08
C LEU A 220 6.79 6.43 1.47
N VAL A 221 6.25 5.37 2.07
CA VAL A 221 4.85 5.35 2.55
C VAL A 221 4.60 6.44 3.60
N SER A 222 5.54 6.62 4.52
CA SER A 222 5.41 7.59 5.62
C SER A 222 5.33 9.03 5.16
N ILE A 223 6.04 9.40 4.09
CA ILE A 223 6.01 10.77 3.57
C ILE A 223 4.81 11.03 2.64
N THR A 224 4.19 9.98 2.12
CA THR A 224 3.19 10.05 1.05
C THR A 224 1.95 10.87 1.43
N ALA A 225 1.61 11.02 2.71
CA ALA A 225 0.46 11.84 3.14
C ALA A 225 0.72 13.35 3.07
N GLY A 226 1.99 13.80 3.02
CA GLY A 226 2.30 15.24 3.01
C GLY A 226 3.72 15.56 2.53
N PRO A 227 4.14 15.09 1.35
CA PRO A 227 5.46 15.41 0.82
C PRO A 227 5.55 16.86 0.29
N ASP A 228 4.41 17.49 0.04
CA ASP A 228 4.25 18.84 -0.51
C ASP A 228 4.54 19.93 0.51
N VAL A 229 4.20 19.70 1.79
CA VAL A 229 4.30 20.68 2.87
C VAL A 229 5.50 20.47 3.78
N ALA A 230 6.11 19.29 3.79
CA ALA A 230 7.28 18.99 4.58
C ALA A 230 8.53 19.72 4.05
N THR A 231 9.43 20.12 4.94
CA THR A 231 10.81 20.47 4.59
C THR A 231 11.65 19.20 4.43
N PRO A 232 12.81 19.24 3.74
CA PRO A 232 13.68 18.06 3.62
C PRO A 232 14.10 17.43 4.96
N LEU A 233 14.34 18.24 5.99
CA LEU A 233 14.65 17.72 7.33
C LEU A 233 13.46 17.00 7.98
N GLN A 234 12.27 17.56 7.84
CA GLN A 234 11.04 16.91 8.31
C GLN A 234 10.78 15.60 7.58
N ALA A 235 10.99 15.57 6.26
CA ALA A 235 10.88 14.35 5.45
C ALA A 235 11.88 13.27 5.92
N ILE A 236 13.12 13.64 6.24
CA ILE A 236 14.12 12.74 6.82
C ILE A 236 13.59 12.15 8.14
N ILE A 237 13.08 12.97 9.04
CA ILE A 237 12.56 12.52 10.34
C ILE A 237 11.36 11.60 10.16
N ILE A 238 10.40 11.98 9.33
CA ILE A 238 9.19 11.19 9.04
C ILE A 238 9.58 9.82 8.46
N GLY A 239 10.48 9.80 7.48
CA GLY A 239 10.94 8.58 6.85
C GLY A 239 11.75 7.69 7.78
N ALA A 240 12.65 8.26 8.58
CA ALA A 240 13.44 7.51 9.56
C ALA A 240 12.55 6.81 10.60
N ILE A 241 11.54 7.50 11.14
CA ILE A 241 10.56 6.92 12.07
C ILE A 241 9.79 5.79 11.37
N GLY A 242 9.37 5.96 10.12
CA GLY A 242 8.74 4.91 9.32
C GLY A 242 9.61 3.65 9.21
N GLY A 243 10.90 3.81 8.90
CA GLY A 243 11.86 2.70 8.87
C GLY A 243 12.02 1.98 10.20
N VAL A 244 12.08 2.73 11.31
CA VAL A 244 12.12 2.19 12.67
C VAL A 244 10.85 1.40 12.99
N ILE A 245 9.68 1.98 12.74
CA ILE A 245 8.37 1.34 12.97
C ILE A 245 8.29 0.04 12.19
N CYS A 246 8.64 0.04 10.92
CA CYS A 246 8.60 -1.15 10.05
C CYS A 246 9.52 -2.25 10.60
N THR A 247 10.75 -1.90 11.02
CA THR A 247 11.72 -2.86 11.56
C THR A 247 11.21 -3.56 12.83
N PHE A 248 10.44 -2.89 13.68
CA PHE A 248 9.81 -3.52 14.84
C PHE A 248 8.49 -4.23 14.51
N ALA A 249 7.75 -3.75 13.50
CA ALA A 249 6.46 -4.33 13.11
C ALA A 249 6.61 -5.74 12.52
N ILE A 250 7.64 -5.99 11.70
CA ILE A 250 7.88 -7.31 11.10
C ILE A 250 7.96 -8.42 12.17
N PRO A 251 8.87 -8.37 13.15
CA PRO A 251 8.92 -9.41 14.18
C PRO A 251 7.71 -9.40 15.13
N LEU A 252 7.01 -8.28 15.27
CA LEU A 252 5.77 -8.21 16.04
C LEU A 252 4.65 -9.03 15.36
N LEU A 253 4.49 -8.90 14.05
CA LEU A 253 3.53 -9.71 13.30
C LEU A 253 3.84 -11.20 13.39
N ASP A 254 5.11 -11.58 13.31
CA ASP A 254 5.56 -12.95 13.51
C ASP A 254 5.20 -13.48 14.92
N LYS A 255 5.38 -12.67 15.97
CA LYS A 255 4.95 -13.03 17.34
C LYS A 255 3.44 -13.21 17.46
N LEU A 256 2.67 -12.43 16.72
CA LEU A 256 1.21 -12.53 16.63
C LEU A 256 0.74 -13.69 15.73
N LYS A 257 1.67 -14.44 15.12
CA LYS A 257 1.40 -15.51 14.16
C LYS A 257 0.67 -15.05 12.89
N ILE A 258 0.94 -13.82 12.48
CA ILE A 258 0.47 -13.24 11.23
C ILE A 258 1.62 -13.32 10.23
N ASP A 259 1.49 -14.21 9.24
CA ASP A 259 2.51 -14.41 8.21
C ASP A 259 2.38 -13.36 7.11
N ASP A 260 3.20 -12.33 7.21
CA ASP A 260 3.33 -11.25 6.23
C ASP A 260 4.56 -11.52 5.35
N VAL A 261 4.36 -12.20 4.24
CA VAL A 261 5.43 -12.82 3.42
C VAL A 261 6.54 -11.86 3.02
N VAL A 262 6.19 -10.65 2.61
CA VAL A 262 7.14 -9.64 2.13
C VAL A 262 7.23 -8.40 3.02
N GLY A 263 6.54 -8.38 4.15
CA GLY A 263 6.49 -7.21 5.04
C GLY A 263 5.50 -6.13 4.59
N ALA A 264 4.54 -6.47 3.74
CA ALA A 264 3.62 -5.48 3.17
C ALA A 264 2.70 -4.84 4.22
N ILE A 265 2.24 -5.59 5.23
CA ILE A 265 1.45 -5.03 6.34
C ILE A 265 2.30 -4.04 7.14
N SER A 266 3.53 -4.42 7.46
CA SER A 266 4.46 -3.58 8.22
C SER A 266 4.76 -2.27 7.50
N VAL A 267 4.99 -2.33 6.19
CA VAL A 267 5.30 -1.18 5.33
C VAL A 267 4.06 -0.34 5.07
N HIS A 268 2.99 -0.94 4.52
CA HIS A 268 1.90 -0.15 3.95
C HIS A 268 0.83 0.20 4.98
N LEU A 269 0.50 -0.70 5.92
CA LEU A 269 -0.47 -0.42 6.95
C LEU A 269 0.14 0.41 8.07
N ILE A 270 1.19 -0.11 8.71
CA ILE A 270 1.67 0.47 9.97
C ILE A 270 2.42 1.78 9.71
N ALA A 271 3.33 1.81 8.72
CA ALA A 271 3.98 3.06 8.36
C ALA A 271 3.04 4.03 7.61
N GLY A 272 1.96 3.53 6.97
CA GLY A 272 0.92 4.39 6.39
C GLY A 272 0.10 5.14 7.45
N ILE A 273 -0.29 4.45 8.53
CA ILE A 273 -0.93 5.10 9.69
C ILE A 273 0.00 6.17 10.26
N TRP A 274 1.29 5.85 10.43
CA TRP A 274 2.27 6.81 10.89
C TRP A 274 2.35 8.04 9.97
N GLY A 275 2.45 7.84 8.65
CA GLY A 275 2.54 8.94 7.69
C GLY A 275 1.35 9.88 7.76
N THR A 276 0.15 9.34 7.86
CA THR A 276 -1.09 10.12 8.00
C THR A 276 -1.16 10.88 9.33
N LEU A 277 -0.68 10.29 10.43
CA LEU A 277 -0.58 11.00 11.72
C LEU A 277 0.47 12.11 11.67
N ALA A 278 1.58 11.91 10.97
CA ALA A 278 2.66 12.89 10.86
C ALA A 278 2.20 14.21 10.24
N VAL A 279 1.17 14.19 9.39
CA VAL A 279 0.55 15.40 8.80
C VAL A 279 0.02 16.35 9.88
N ALA A 280 -0.46 15.82 11.01
CA ALA A 280 -1.04 16.62 12.08
C ALA A 280 -0.05 16.96 13.21
N ILE A 281 1.20 16.47 13.16
CA ILE A 281 2.18 16.72 14.25
C ILE A 281 2.85 18.07 14.03
N PRO A 282 2.67 19.05 14.96
CA PRO A 282 3.38 20.31 14.90
C PRO A 282 4.91 20.11 14.86
N GLY A 283 5.59 20.81 13.97
CA GLY A 283 7.05 20.69 13.80
C GLY A 283 7.51 19.58 12.84
N LEU A 284 6.64 18.61 12.49
CA LEU A 284 6.92 17.64 11.41
C LEU A 284 6.28 18.09 10.09
N ASN A 285 4.96 18.28 10.11
CA ASN A 285 4.22 18.76 8.96
C ASN A 285 3.20 19.82 9.45
N GLY A 286 2.31 19.46 10.39
CA GLY A 286 1.44 20.38 11.12
C GLY A 286 0.35 21.02 10.29
N SER A 287 0.04 20.49 9.10
CA SER A 287 -0.99 21.01 8.20
C SER A 287 -2.40 20.47 8.48
N GLY A 288 -2.51 19.36 9.22
CA GLY A 288 -3.76 18.69 9.54
C GLY A 288 -4.19 18.83 11.00
N ASP A 289 -5.45 18.47 11.28
CA ASP A 289 -5.96 18.30 12.64
C ASP A 289 -5.84 16.84 13.08
N MET A 290 -5.26 16.60 14.26
CA MET A 290 -4.98 15.24 14.76
C MET A 290 -6.27 14.39 14.94
N ALA A 291 -7.34 14.99 15.42
CA ALA A 291 -8.60 14.26 15.62
C ALA A 291 -9.20 13.85 14.27
N THR A 292 -9.17 14.73 13.28
CA THR A 292 -9.62 14.46 11.92
C THR A 292 -8.79 13.35 11.26
N GLN A 293 -7.45 13.38 11.41
CA GLN A 293 -6.58 12.33 10.88
C GLN A 293 -6.88 10.96 11.52
N ILE A 294 -7.08 10.91 12.83
CA ILE A 294 -7.47 9.67 13.53
C ILE A 294 -8.82 9.16 13.05
N ILE A 295 -9.82 10.04 12.91
CA ILE A 295 -11.16 9.67 12.42
C ILE A 295 -11.05 9.07 11.01
N GLY A 296 -10.30 9.70 10.11
CA GLY A 296 -10.08 9.20 8.75
C GLY A 296 -9.41 7.82 8.73
N ILE A 297 -8.29 7.66 9.46
CA ILE A 297 -7.57 6.39 9.57
C ILE A 297 -8.48 5.27 10.08
N VAL A 298 -9.22 5.52 11.17
CA VAL A 298 -10.09 4.52 11.80
C VAL A 298 -11.28 4.19 10.90
N SER A 299 -11.94 5.19 10.32
CA SER A 299 -13.12 4.97 9.47
C SER A 299 -12.77 4.19 8.20
N ILE A 300 -11.70 4.57 7.52
CA ILE A 300 -11.20 3.86 6.34
C ILE A 300 -10.76 2.45 6.73
N GLY A 301 -10.06 2.30 7.85
CA GLY A 301 -9.59 1.00 8.35
C GLY A 301 -10.75 0.05 8.67
N VAL A 302 -11.73 0.50 9.44
CA VAL A 302 -12.91 -0.32 9.79
C VAL A 302 -13.70 -0.72 8.54
N PHE A 303 -13.96 0.22 7.64
CA PHE A 303 -14.65 -0.06 6.38
C PHE A 303 -13.90 -1.12 5.56
N THR A 304 -12.60 -0.94 5.39
CA THR A 304 -11.76 -1.86 4.61
C THR A 304 -11.72 -3.25 5.23
N VAL A 305 -11.52 -3.35 6.54
CA VAL A 305 -11.48 -4.63 7.26
C VAL A 305 -12.81 -5.37 7.15
N VAL A 306 -13.93 -4.68 7.38
CA VAL A 306 -15.26 -5.30 7.34
C VAL A 306 -15.56 -5.84 5.94
N LEU A 307 -15.41 -5.03 4.90
CA LEU A 307 -15.68 -5.48 3.54
C LEU A 307 -14.68 -6.52 3.05
N SER A 308 -13.40 -6.38 3.38
CA SER A 308 -12.39 -7.40 3.05
C SER A 308 -12.69 -8.73 3.73
N ALA A 309 -13.11 -8.72 5.01
CA ALA A 309 -13.49 -9.94 5.71
C ALA A 309 -14.68 -10.63 5.03
N ILE A 310 -15.72 -9.87 4.67
CA ILE A 310 -16.86 -10.39 3.92
C ILE A 310 -16.38 -11.02 2.60
N GLY A 311 -15.59 -10.31 1.81
CA GLY A 311 -15.06 -10.80 0.53
C GLY A 311 -14.25 -12.08 0.69
N TRP A 312 -13.27 -12.09 1.61
CA TRP A 312 -12.44 -13.26 1.86
C TRP A 312 -13.22 -14.47 2.38
N ILE A 313 -14.20 -14.26 3.28
CA ILE A 313 -15.03 -15.34 3.82
C ILE A 313 -15.93 -15.91 2.72
N VAL A 314 -16.56 -15.09 1.89
CA VAL A 314 -17.37 -15.55 0.77
C VAL A 314 -16.53 -16.39 -0.19
N LEU A 315 -15.35 -15.90 -0.57
CA LEU A 315 -14.45 -16.63 -1.46
C LEU A 315 -13.94 -17.92 -0.83
N LYS A 316 -13.68 -17.94 0.49
CA LYS A 316 -13.29 -19.15 1.23
C LYS A 316 -14.37 -20.21 1.19
N VAL A 317 -15.63 -19.82 1.36
CA VAL A 317 -16.77 -20.75 1.39
C VAL A 317 -17.11 -21.28 0.00
N VAL A 318 -17.03 -20.42 -1.03
CA VAL A 318 -17.47 -20.77 -2.40
C VAL A 318 -16.37 -21.49 -3.19
N PHE A 319 -15.14 -21.04 -3.10
CA PHE A 319 -14.02 -21.53 -3.96
C PHE A 319 -12.91 -22.24 -3.14
N GLY A 320 -12.86 -22.06 -1.82
CA GLY A 320 -11.68 -22.37 -1.05
C GLY A 320 -10.52 -21.44 -1.39
N LEU A 321 -9.83 -20.90 -0.39
CA LEU A 321 -8.74 -19.95 -0.64
C LEU A 321 -7.39 -20.63 -0.84
N ARG A 322 -7.15 -21.69 -0.06
CA ARG A 322 -5.83 -22.30 0.07
C ARG A 322 -5.70 -23.56 -0.80
N PRO A 323 -4.53 -23.76 -1.43
CA PRO A 323 -4.19 -25.03 -2.07
C PRO A 323 -4.09 -26.15 -1.04
N THR A 324 -3.97 -27.39 -1.52
CA THR A 324 -3.63 -28.52 -0.66
C THR A 324 -2.20 -28.40 -0.13
N GLU A 325 -1.85 -29.14 0.92
CA GLU A 325 -0.47 -29.15 1.44
C GLU A 325 0.54 -29.66 0.40
N GLU A 326 0.13 -30.59 -0.45
CA GLU A 326 0.96 -31.11 -1.54
C GLU A 326 1.22 -30.03 -2.61
N GLU A 327 0.20 -29.30 -3.03
CA GLU A 327 0.31 -28.20 -3.98
C GLU A 327 1.15 -27.04 -3.43
N GLU A 328 0.96 -26.67 -2.15
CA GLU A 328 1.75 -25.62 -1.50
C GLU A 328 3.22 -26.03 -1.34
N THR A 329 3.49 -27.31 -1.05
CA THR A 329 4.85 -27.85 -0.92
C THR A 329 5.57 -27.92 -2.27
N SER A 330 4.86 -28.32 -3.32
CA SER A 330 5.46 -28.40 -4.69
C SER A 330 5.63 -27.04 -5.36
N GLY A 331 4.97 -26.01 -4.86
CA GLY A 331 4.94 -24.66 -5.42
C GLY A 331 3.76 -24.41 -6.35
N LEU A 332 3.13 -23.24 -6.19
CA LEU A 332 1.95 -22.85 -6.97
C LEU A 332 2.26 -22.50 -8.43
N ASP A 333 3.49 -22.17 -8.73
CA ASP A 333 4.01 -21.98 -10.08
C ASP A 333 3.91 -23.29 -10.88
N VAL A 334 4.26 -24.42 -10.27
CA VAL A 334 4.15 -25.74 -10.89
C VAL A 334 2.72 -26.26 -10.81
N SER A 335 2.09 -26.23 -9.65
CA SER A 335 0.78 -26.89 -9.43
C SER A 335 -0.40 -26.16 -10.07
N GLU A 336 -0.42 -24.82 -10.08
CA GLU A 336 -1.50 -24.03 -10.71
C GLU A 336 -1.17 -23.56 -12.12
N LEU A 337 0.10 -23.20 -12.42
CA LEU A 337 0.47 -22.61 -13.70
C LEU A 337 1.19 -23.59 -14.63
N GLY A 338 1.65 -24.74 -14.11
CA GLY A 338 2.38 -25.75 -14.88
C GLY A 338 3.76 -25.28 -15.35
N MET A 339 4.31 -24.24 -14.76
CA MET A 339 5.57 -23.64 -15.12
C MET A 339 6.44 -23.46 -13.87
N ASP A 340 7.72 -23.73 -14.00
CA ASP A 340 8.70 -23.48 -12.95
C ASP A 340 9.21 -22.05 -13.07
N ALA A 341 9.08 -21.26 -12.00
CA ALA A 341 9.52 -19.86 -11.98
C ALA A 341 11.05 -19.72 -12.04
N TYR A 342 11.79 -20.73 -11.55
CA TYR A 342 13.26 -20.71 -11.47
C TYR A 342 13.87 -22.04 -11.90
N PRO A 343 13.70 -22.45 -13.19
CA PRO A 343 14.15 -23.77 -13.66
C PRO A 343 15.67 -23.97 -13.52
N GLU A 344 16.45 -22.89 -13.50
CA GLU A 344 17.91 -22.91 -13.34
C GLU A 344 18.37 -23.25 -11.90
N PHE A 345 17.49 -23.22 -10.91
CA PHE A 345 17.80 -23.54 -9.51
C PHE A 345 17.37 -24.98 -9.12
N LYS A 346 16.90 -25.77 -10.06
CA LYS A 346 16.66 -27.19 -9.82
C LYS A 346 17.99 -27.95 -9.72
N ASN A 347 18.23 -28.53 -8.56
CA ASN A 347 19.31 -29.51 -8.33
C ASN A 347 18.88 -30.93 -8.75
#